data_4e1a259cb21cd6db80078e4518420296
#
_entry.id   4e1a259cb21cd6db80078e4518420296
#
_cell.length_a   1.000
_cell.length_b   1.000
_cell.length_c   1.000
_cell.angle_alpha   90.00
_cell.angle_beta   90.00
_cell.angle_gamma   90.00
#
_symmetry.space_group_name_H-M   'P 1'
#
loop_
_entity.id
_entity.type
_entity.pdbx_description
1 polymer ?
#
loop_
_entity_poly.entity_id
_entity_poly.type
_entity_poly.pdbx_seq_one_letter_code
_entity_poly.pdbx_strand_id
1 'polypeptide(L)'
;MNKAELINAVAAAAEVSKKDAEAVLTATLDAITDALKEGDKVQLVGFGSFEVKKRAARIGRNPKTKESIEIPASTVPVFKAGKALKDSVSK
;
A
#
# COMPACT_ATOMS: atom_id res chain seq x y z
N MET A 1 -0.69 -4.73 -15.39
CA MET A 1 -2.07 -4.28 -15.10
C MET A 1 -2.03 -2.89 -14.49
N ASN A 2 -2.81 -2.00 -15.03
CA ASN A 2 -2.96 -0.66 -14.47
C ASN A 2 -4.31 -0.53 -13.76
N LYS A 3 -4.60 0.67 -13.23
CA LYS A 3 -5.84 0.90 -12.50
C LYS A 3 -7.09 0.65 -13.36
N ALA A 4 -7.06 1.08 -14.62
CA ALA A 4 -8.18 0.90 -15.54
C ALA A 4 -8.46 -0.58 -15.80
N GLU A 5 -7.41 -1.35 -16.02
CA GLU A 5 -7.53 -2.79 -16.22
C GLU A 5 -8.02 -3.49 -14.95
N LEU A 6 -7.57 -3.04 -13.79
CA LEU A 6 -8.03 -3.58 -12.52
C LEU A 6 -9.52 -3.29 -12.32
N ILE A 7 -9.98 -2.08 -12.66
CA ILE A 7 -11.39 -1.71 -12.58
C ILE A 7 -12.23 -2.63 -13.48
N ASN A 8 -11.76 -2.89 -14.70
CA ASN A 8 -12.46 -3.79 -15.61
C ASN A 8 -12.57 -5.20 -15.03
N ALA A 9 -11.48 -5.71 -14.45
CA ALA A 9 -11.47 -7.03 -13.84
C ALA A 9 -12.41 -7.11 -12.63
N VAL A 10 -12.42 -6.09 -11.78
CA VAL A 10 -13.30 -6.01 -10.62
C VAL A 10 -14.77 -5.95 -11.06
N ALA A 11 -15.08 -5.12 -12.06
CA ALA A 11 -16.44 -4.99 -12.56
C ALA A 11 -16.97 -6.33 -13.05
N ALA A 12 -16.15 -7.07 -13.80
CA ALA A 12 -16.53 -8.39 -14.31
C ALA A 12 -16.70 -9.40 -13.17
N ALA A 13 -15.76 -9.44 -12.24
CA ALA A 13 -15.80 -10.40 -11.13
C ALA A 13 -16.95 -10.15 -10.17
N ALA A 14 -17.27 -8.90 -9.90
CA ALA A 14 -18.33 -8.53 -8.96
C ALA A 14 -19.69 -8.35 -9.65
N GLU A 15 -19.73 -8.45 -10.97
CA GLU A 15 -20.95 -8.28 -11.77
C GLU A 15 -21.60 -6.91 -11.55
N VAL A 16 -20.77 -5.89 -11.55
CA VAL A 16 -21.21 -4.49 -11.41
C VAL A 16 -20.70 -3.67 -12.60
N SER A 17 -21.23 -2.45 -12.75
CA SER A 17 -20.78 -1.55 -13.80
C SER A 17 -19.34 -1.09 -13.52
N LYS A 18 -18.64 -0.65 -14.58
CA LYS A 18 -17.29 -0.09 -14.43
C LYS A 18 -17.30 1.14 -13.53
N LYS A 19 -18.36 1.95 -13.62
CA LYS A 19 -18.53 3.14 -12.79
C LYS A 19 -18.59 2.77 -11.30
N ASP A 20 -19.40 1.76 -10.97
CA ASP A 20 -19.52 1.28 -9.60
C ASP A 20 -18.22 0.65 -9.11
N ALA A 21 -17.56 -0.14 -9.97
CA ALA A 21 -16.29 -0.75 -9.62
C ALA A 21 -15.22 0.30 -9.32
N GLU A 22 -15.17 1.37 -10.13
CA GLU A 22 -14.25 2.47 -9.90
C GLU A 22 -14.53 3.18 -8.58
N ALA A 23 -15.80 3.47 -8.30
CA ALA A 23 -16.20 4.13 -7.07
C ALA A 23 -15.82 3.30 -5.84
N VAL A 24 -16.10 2.00 -5.88
CA VAL A 24 -15.78 1.09 -4.77
C VAL A 24 -14.27 0.95 -4.60
N LEU A 25 -13.54 0.80 -5.68
CA LEU A 25 -12.08 0.68 -5.61
C LEU A 25 -11.44 1.94 -5.04
N THR A 26 -11.86 3.11 -5.53
CA THR A 26 -11.36 4.40 -5.03
C THR A 26 -11.68 4.57 -3.54
N ALA A 27 -12.90 4.27 -3.14
CA ALA A 27 -13.30 4.36 -1.73
C ALA A 27 -12.48 3.41 -0.86
N THR A 28 -12.20 2.20 -1.35
CA THR A 28 -11.39 1.22 -0.63
C THR A 28 -9.98 1.73 -0.42
N LEU A 29 -9.36 2.27 -1.46
CA LEU A 29 -8.00 2.79 -1.36
C LEU A 29 -7.93 4.01 -0.45
N ASP A 30 -8.93 4.89 -0.51
CA ASP A 30 -9.01 6.06 0.36
C ASP A 30 -9.18 5.64 1.82
N ALA A 31 -10.02 4.64 2.09
CA ALA A 31 -10.23 4.14 3.45
C ALA A 31 -8.94 3.55 4.03
N ILE A 32 -8.19 2.79 3.23
CA ILE A 32 -6.89 2.25 3.64
C ILE A 32 -5.92 3.38 3.93
N THR A 33 -5.86 4.37 3.05
CA THR A 33 -4.98 5.52 3.21
C THR A 33 -5.29 6.28 4.50
N ASP A 34 -6.57 6.53 4.76
CA ASP A 34 -7.00 7.26 5.96
C ASP A 34 -6.66 6.48 7.23
N ALA A 35 -6.86 5.17 7.24
CA ALA A 35 -6.48 4.34 8.37
C ALA A 35 -4.98 4.40 8.65
N LEU A 36 -4.17 4.36 7.60
CA LEU A 36 -2.71 4.45 7.73
C LEU A 36 -2.26 5.81 8.23
N LYS A 37 -2.97 6.88 7.86
CA LYS A 37 -2.69 8.24 8.38
C LYS A 37 -2.89 8.30 9.89
N GLU A 38 -3.85 7.55 10.41
CA GLU A 38 -4.11 7.47 11.85
C GLU A 38 -3.18 6.49 12.58
N GLY A 39 -2.31 5.84 11.84
CA GLY A 39 -1.40 4.84 12.41
C GLY A 39 -2.03 3.47 12.59
N ASP A 40 -3.24 3.27 12.07
CA ASP A 40 -3.92 1.99 12.17
C ASP A 40 -3.39 1.01 11.14
N LYS A 41 -3.39 -0.26 11.53
CA LYS A 41 -3.07 -1.36 10.64
C LYS A 41 -4.35 -1.82 9.94
N VAL A 42 -4.28 -2.03 8.63
CA VAL A 42 -5.40 -2.58 7.87
C VAL A 42 -5.10 -4.03 7.54
N GLN A 43 -5.79 -4.94 8.17
CA GLN A 43 -5.57 -6.36 8.00
C GLN A 43 -6.68 -6.98 7.14
N LEU A 44 -6.28 -7.54 5.99
CA LEU A 44 -7.19 -8.23 5.08
C LEU A 44 -6.90 -9.73 5.19
N VAL A 45 -7.74 -10.42 5.97
CA VAL A 45 -7.55 -11.85 6.24
C VAL A 45 -7.50 -12.64 4.93
N GLY A 46 -6.47 -13.47 4.77
CA GLY A 46 -6.27 -14.25 3.56
C GLY A 46 -5.55 -13.54 2.44
N PHE A 47 -5.29 -12.24 2.58
CA PHE A 47 -4.61 -11.45 1.55
C PHE A 47 -3.30 -10.87 2.05
N GLY A 48 -3.37 -10.05 3.09
CA GLY A 48 -2.19 -9.41 3.65
C GLY A 48 -2.59 -8.27 4.56
N SER A 49 -1.62 -7.45 4.93
CA SER A 49 -1.87 -6.31 5.78
C SER A 49 -1.07 -5.10 5.33
N PHE A 50 -1.69 -3.93 5.52
CA PHE A 50 -1.03 -2.64 5.34
C PHE A 50 -0.75 -2.07 6.71
N GLU A 51 0.45 -1.56 6.90
CA GLU A 51 0.82 -0.92 8.16
C GLU A 51 1.80 0.20 7.88
N VAL A 52 2.02 1.05 8.86
CA VAL A 52 3.01 2.12 8.75
C VAL A 52 4.23 1.77 9.58
N LYS A 53 5.38 2.12 9.07
CA LYS A 53 6.65 1.93 9.73
C LYS A 53 7.29 3.28 9.95
N LYS A 54 7.73 3.53 11.17
CA LYS A 54 8.45 4.76 11.48
C LYS A 54 9.93 4.53 11.26
N ARG A 55 10.54 5.42 10.52
CA ARG A 55 11.98 5.45 10.37
C ARG A 55 12.53 6.59 11.20
N ALA A 56 13.44 6.27 12.11
CA ALA A 56 14.09 7.28 12.95
C ALA A 56 14.93 8.22 12.10
N ALA A 57 15.08 9.46 12.57
CA ALA A 57 16.01 10.41 11.97
C ALA A 57 17.41 9.84 12.04
N ARG A 58 18.19 10.07 11.01
CA ARG A 58 19.56 9.60 10.93
C ARG A 58 20.43 10.60 10.18
N ILE A 59 21.74 10.46 10.33
CA ILE A 59 22.69 11.27 9.59
C ILE A 59 23.26 10.42 8.46
N GLY A 60 23.02 10.88 7.22
CA GLY A 60 23.63 10.28 6.05
C GLY A 60 24.81 11.10 5.59
N ARG A 61 25.51 10.60 4.57
CA ARG A 61 26.64 11.31 4.00
C ARG A 61 26.43 11.48 2.49
N ASN A 62 26.62 12.69 2.01
CA ASN A 62 26.56 12.97 0.58
C ASN A 62 27.82 12.40 -0.08
N PRO A 63 27.71 11.43 -1.01
CA PRO A 63 28.87 10.81 -1.64
C PRO A 63 29.69 11.77 -2.51
N LYS A 64 29.10 12.86 -3.00
CA LYS A 64 29.80 13.83 -3.84
C LYS A 64 30.62 14.84 -3.03
N THR A 65 30.03 15.38 -1.96
CA THR A 65 30.64 16.42 -1.14
C THR A 65 31.24 15.88 0.15
N LYS A 66 30.86 14.65 0.53
CA LYS A 66 31.22 14.01 1.79
C LYS A 66 30.73 14.77 3.01
N GLU A 67 29.74 15.65 2.81
CA GLU A 67 29.10 16.37 3.90
C GLU A 67 28.04 15.50 4.56
N SER A 68 27.86 15.71 5.86
CA SER A 68 26.78 15.05 6.59
C SER A 68 25.44 15.64 6.21
N ILE A 69 24.46 14.77 5.93
CA ILE A 69 23.10 15.17 5.61
C ILE A 69 22.20 14.63 6.69
N GLU A 70 21.41 15.53 7.29
CA GLU A 70 20.41 15.11 8.25
C GLU A 70 19.19 14.58 7.52
N ILE A 71 18.86 13.31 7.76
CA ILE A 71 17.68 12.67 7.19
C ILE A 71 16.62 12.63 8.29
N PRO A 72 15.51 13.41 8.13
CA PRO A 72 14.50 13.48 9.18
C PRO A 72 13.76 12.17 9.36
N ALA A 73 13.15 12.01 10.52
CA ALA A 73 12.27 10.89 10.79
C ALA A 73 11.11 10.89 9.79
N SER A 74 10.71 9.72 9.33
CA SER A 74 9.62 9.58 8.38
C SER A 74 8.75 8.38 8.71
N THR A 75 7.52 8.41 8.21
CA THR A 75 6.58 7.30 8.34
C THR A 75 6.28 6.80 6.93
N VAL A 76 6.46 5.51 6.71
CA VAL A 76 6.25 4.91 5.38
C VAL A 76 5.22 3.79 5.46
N PRO A 77 4.37 3.67 4.44
CA PRO A 77 3.46 2.53 4.36
C PRO A 77 4.19 1.29 3.88
N VAL A 78 3.84 0.13 4.43
CA VAL A 78 4.37 -1.15 3.99
C VAL A 78 3.23 -2.14 3.85
N PHE A 79 3.37 -3.05 2.91
CA PHE A 79 2.42 -4.14 2.71
C PHE A 79 3.13 -5.46 3.01
N LYS A 80 2.49 -6.27 3.87
CA LYS A 80 2.96 -7.62 4.17
C LYS A 80 1.98 -8.62 3.60
N ALA A 81 2.43 -9.41 2.64
CA ALA A 81 1.59 -10.42 2.03
C ALA A 81 1.22 -11.51 3.04
N GLY A 82 -0.03 -11.93 3.00
CA GLY A 82 -0.48 -13.05 3.81
C GLY A 82 -0.03 -14.37 3.20
N LYS A 83 -0.13 -15.43 3.99
CA LYS A 83 0.31 -16.76 3.55
C LYS A 83 -0.45 -17.22 2.31
N ALA A 84 -1.77 -17.01 2.27
CA ALA A 84 -2.59 -17.42 1.13
C ALA A 84 -2.14 -16.71 -0.15
N LEU A 85 -1.83 -15.42 -0.08
CA LEU A 85 -1.36 -14.68 -1.24
C LEU A 85 0.03 -15.16 -1.68
N LYS A 86 0.93 -15.38 -0.73
CA LYS A 86 2.25 -15.91 -1.03
C LYS A 86 2.18 -17.26 -1.72
N ASP A 87 1.32 -18.16 -1.21
CA ASP A 87 1.15 -19.48 -1.76
C ASP A 87 0.55 -19.42 -3.17
N SER A 88 -0.36 -18.48 -3.41
CA SER A 88 -0.99 -18.31 -4.72
C SER A 88 -0.02 -17.91 -5.81
N VAL A 89 0.99 -17.12 -5.49
CA VAL A 89 1.98 -16.63 -6.47
C VAL A 89 3.25 -17.46 -6.51
N SER A 90 3.47 -18.31 -5.53
CA SER A 90 4.60 -19.24 -5.49
C SER A 90 4.27 -20.49 -6.28
N LYS A 91 5.07 -20.79 -7.27
CA LYS A 91 4.87 -21.98 -8.11
C LYS A 91 6.16 -22.79 -8.20
#